data_1fbdd5e3ce831d9a232ebf4a30dd7f2b
#
_entry.id   1fbdd5e3ce831d9a232ebf4a30dd7f2b
#
_cell.length_a   1.000
_cell.length_b   1.000
_cell.length_c   1.000
_cell.angle_alpha   90.00
_cell.angle_beta   90.00
_cell.angle_gamma   90.00
#
_symmetry.space_group_name_H-M   'P 1'
#
loop_
_entity.id
_entity.type
_entity.pdbx_description
1 polymer ?
#
loop_
_entity_poly.entity_id
_entity_poly.type
_entity_poly.pdbx_seq_one_letter_code
_entity_poly.pdbx_strand_id
1 'polypeptide(L)'
;MGQDYNTFDLGDWSLREGGIIPKAFIAYKTFGNPCLPVIVYPSWYSGSLSDNYWLIGQDKTLDPQKYHIIVTALFGNGQSASPSNMPDLRPFPKVLFYDNVRAQHELITKHLGIKHAYAVLGWSMGAGQTYQWGTQYPEFMDLLIPFCGSAKTSLHNQVFLEGVKSALVSAKQGSSAGICSGQDYAGGYEPWTAEEKTTGLKALGRVYAGWGFSQAFYRQKLYETALGFKDLDDFMVNFWEAWSTSKDPDNMLVMLQTWQAGDVSNQEPYNGDFKLAMQGIKAKTMVMPGRTDLYFPYVDRAVIFSPY
;
A
#
# COMPACT_ATOMS: atom_id res chain seq x y z
N MET A 1 -17.54 5.41 18.27
CA MET A 1 -16.68 6.55 17.94
C MET A 1 -16.91 6.89 16.49
N GLY A 2 -17.14 8.18 16.15
CA GLY A 2 -17.36 8.59 14.76
C GLY A 2 -16.12 8.36 13.91
N GLN A 3 -16.33 8.20 12.61
CA GLN A 3 -15.27 8.04 11.61
C GLN A 3 -14.39 9.30 11.60
N ASP A 4 -13.09 9.15 11.88
CA ASP A 4 -12.13 10.28 11.95
C ASP A 4 -11.47 10.58 10.60
N TYR A 5 -12.15 10.36 9.49
CA TYR A 5 -11.69 10.66 8.14
C TYR A 5 -12.87 11.00 7.23
N ASN A 6 -12.57 11.63 6.09
CA ASN A 6 -13.56 11.96 5.07
C ASN A 6 -13.52 10.95 3.92
N THR A 7 -14.59 10.93 3.13
CA THR A 7 -14.66 10.18 1.88
C THR A 7 -15.01 11.12 0.73
N PHE A 8 -14.47 10.82 -0.45
CA PHE A 8 -14.82 11.48 -1.70
C PHE A 8 -15.44 10.46 -2.64
N ASP A 9 -16.65 10.75 -3.14
CA ASP A 9 -17.38 9.91 -4.09
C ASP A 9 -16.79 10.06 -5.50
N LEU A 10 -16.45 8.93 -6.10
CA LEU A 10 -15.87 8.83 -7.44
C LEU A 10 -16.92 8.37 -8.48
N GLY A 11 -18.13 8.01 -8.05
CA GLY A 11 -19.13 7.37 -8.90
C GLY A 11 -18.71 5.98 -9.37
N ASP A 12 -19.18 5.58 -10.54
CA ASP A 12 -18.78 4.31 -11.16
C ASP A 12 -17.36 4.43 -11.72
N TRP A 13 -16.41 3.75 -11.10
CA TRP A 13 -15.00 3.91 -11.36
C TRP A 13 -14.45 2.78 -12.24
N SER A 14 -14.19 3.09 -13.50
CA SER A 14 -13.57 2.16 -14.46
C SER A 14 -12.10 1.93 -14.11
N LEU A 15 -11.66 0.69 -14.15
CA LEU A 15 -10.28 0.28 -13.85
C LEU A 15 -9.47 0.06 -15.12
N ARG A 16 -8.16 0.24 -15.03
CA ARG A 16 -7.23 0.16 -16.16
C ARG A 16 -7.24 -1.21 -16.86
N GLU A 17 -7.24 -2.30 -16.11
CA GLU A 17 -7.26 -3.66 -16.67
C GLU A 17 -8.69 -4.18 -16.94
N GLY A 18 -9.68 -3.31 -16.88
CA GLY A 18 -11.08 -3.66 -17.04
C GLY A 18 -11.80 -3.85 -15.70
N GLY A 19 -13.12 -3.89 -15.78
CA GLY A 19 -13.98 -3.89 -14.60
C GLY A 19 -14.33 -2.49 -14.10
N ILE A 20 -15.30 -2.43 -13.21
CA ILE A 20 -15.84 -1.19 -12.65
C ILE A 20 -16.03 -1.41 -11.14
N ILE A 21 -15.63 -0.45 -10.32
CA ILE A 21 -16.09 -0.35 -8.92
C ILE A 21 -17.30 0.57 -8.94
N PRO A 22 -18.53 0.04 -8.76
CA PRO A 22 -19.73 0.87 -8.76
C PRO A 22 -19.76 1.73 -7.49
N LYS A 23 -20.18 2.98 -7.62
CA LYS A 23 -20.23 3.93 -6.49
C LYS A 23 -18.94 3.94 -5.67
N ALA A 24 -17.80 3.92 -6.37
CA ALA A 24 -16.49 3.94 -5.73
C ALA A 24 -16.29 5.21 -4.90
N PHE A 25 -15.54 5.11 -3.83
CA PHE A 25 -15.14 6.24 -3.01
C PHE A 25 -13.72 6.04 -2.48
N ILE A 26 -13.04 7.15 -2.24
CA ILE A 26 -11.71 7.16 -1.63
C ILE A 26 -11.75 7.88 -0.28
N ALA A 27 -11.15 7.27 0.73
CA ALA A 27 -11.02 7.84 2.06
C ALA A 27 -9.74 8.67 2.18
N TYR A 28 -9.83 9.78 2.92
CA TYR A 28 -8.71 10.68 3.13
C TYR A 28 -8.80 11.46 4.44
N LYS A 29 -7.68 11.98 4.91
CA LYS A 29 -7.59 12.91 6.04
C LYS A 29 -6.65 14.05 5.68
N THR A 30 -6.99 15.26 6.08
CA THR A 30 -6.14 16.43 5.88
C THR A 30 -5.67 17.02 7.21
N PHE A 31 -4.47 17.58 7.20
CA PHE A 31 -3.86 18.28 8.33
C PHE A 31 -3.25 19.60 7.84
N GLY A 32 -3.24 20.60 8.71
CA GLY A 32 -2.69 21.92 8.40
C GLY A 32 -3.63 22.80 7.59
N ASN A 33 -3.21 24.06 7.40
CA ASN A 33 -3.99 25.06 6.67
C ASN A 33 -3.93 24.77 5.16
N PRO A 34 -5.06 24.80 4.43
CA PRO A 34 -5.12 24.56 2.98
C PRO A 34 -4.27 25.54 2.12
N CYS A 35 -3.89 26.70 2.67
CA CYS A 35 -3.03 27.68 1.97
C CYS A 35 -1.53 27.35 2.05
N LEU A 36 -1.13 26.35 2.82
CA LEU A 36 0.26 25.92 2.95
C LEU A 36 0.70 25.00 1.79
N PRO A 37 2.02 24.83 1.57
CA PRO A 37 2.52 23.86 0.58
C PRO A 37 1.95 22.47 0.79
N VAL A 38 1.42 21.89 -0.29
CA VAL A 38 0.67 20.62 -0.23
C VAL A 38 1.59 19.43 -0.26
N ILE A 39 1.36 18.50 0.64
CA ILE A 39 2.03 17.19 0.66
C ILE A 39 0.98 16.07 0.53
N VAL A 40 1.15 15.19 -0.46
CA VAL A 40 0.34 13.99 -0.64
C VAL A 40 1.06 12.80 -0.02
N TYR A 41 0.36 12.07 0.86
CA TYR A 41 0.92 10.96 1.61
C TYR A 41 0.05 9.71 1.53
N PRO A 42 0.19 8.87 0.48
CA PRO A 42 -0.58 7.64 0.31
C PRO A 42 -0.29 6.61 1.40
N SER A 43 -1.32 5.89 1.83
CA SER A 43 -1.20 4.77 2.75
C SER A 43 -0.53 3.54 2.09
N TRP A 44 -0.22 2.53 2.90
CA TRP A 44 0.55 1.34 2.51
C TRP A 44 -0.25 0.05 2.74
N TYR A 45 0.35 -1.09 2.41
CA TYR A 45 -0.27 -2.41 2.56
C TYR A 45 -0.79 -2.63 3.98
N SER A 46 -2.05 -2.99 4.13
CA SER A 46 -2.75 -3.17 5.41
C SER A 46 -2.90 -1.91 6.27
N GLY A 47 -2.30 -0.79 5.86
CA GLY A 47 -2.33 0.46 6.62
C GLY A 47 -3.69 1.16 6.54
N SER A 48 -4.20 1.60 7.69
CA SER A 48 -5.23 2.61 7.77
C SER A 48 -4.64 4.00 7.60
N LEU A 49 -5.47 5.03 7.41
CA LEU A 49 -5.00 6.42 7.36
C LEU A 49 -4.21 6.80 8.62
N SER A 50 -4.68 6.37 9.79
CA SER A 50 -4.02 6.69 11.07
C SER A 50 -2.64 6.05 11.21
N ASP A 51 -2.37 4.95 10.52
CA ASP A 51 -1.06 4.31 10.54
C ASP A 51 0.03 5.19 9.88
N ASN A 52 -0.37 6.22 9.11
CA ASN A 52 0.56 7.22 8.55
C ASN A 52 0.87 8.39 9.50
N TYR A 53 0.14 8.55 10.61
CA TYR A 53 0.25 9.76 11.46
C TYR A 53 1.54 9.83 12.28
N TRP A 54 2.35 8.78 12.32
CA TRP A 54 3.63 8.79 13.05
C TRP A 54 4.62 9.85 12.55
N LEU A 55 4.56 10.23 11.27
CA LEU A 55 5.37 11.32 10.70
C LEU A 55 4.73 12.72 10.88
N ILE A 56 3.44 12.78 11.25
CA ILE A 56 2.66 14.03 11.26
C ILE A 56 2.61 14.59 12.69
N GLY A 57 2.93 15.86 12.84
CA GLY A 57 2.84 16.57 14.12
C GLY A 57 3.82 17.73 14.20
N GLN A 58 3.65 18.55 15.22
CA GLN A 58 4.60 19.61 15.55
C GLN A 58 5.98 18.98 15.80
N ASP A 59 7.03 19.60 15.28
CA ASP A 59 8.42 19.12 15.37
C ASP A 59 8.71 17.77 14.71
N LYS A 60 7.75 17.24 13.93
CA LYS A 60 7.97 16.08 13.06
C LYS A 60 8.25 16.52 11.62
N THR A 61 8.64 15.57 10.77
CA THR A 61 8.93 15.82 9.35
C THR A 61 7.74 16.46 8.63
N LEU A 62 6.54 16.01 8.93
CA LEU A 62 5.29 16.51 8.37
C LEU A 62 4.58 17.39 9.42
N ASP A 63 5.07 18.62 9.57
CA ASP A 63 4.53 19.60 10.51
C ASP A 63 3.30 20.30 9.90
N PRO A 64 2.09 20.15 10.48
CA PRO A 64 0.87 20.81 9.99
C PRO A 64 0.90 22.35 10.09
N GLN A 65 1.85 22.91 10.81
CA GLN A 65 2.06 24.38 10.82
C GLN A 65 2.80 24.87 9.57
N LYS A 66 3.49 23.98 8.85
CA LYS A 66 4.31 24.27 7.67
C LYS A 66 3.70 23.75 6.38
N TYR A 67 2.90 22.69 6.46
CA TYR A 67 2.38 21.97 5.30
C TYR A 67 0.89 21.68 5.42
N HIS A 68 0.22 21.66 4.27
CA HIS A 68 -1.09 21.05 4.13
C HIS A 68 -0.90 19.58 3.69
N ILE A 69 -1.13 18.65 4.62
CA ILE A 69 -0.83 17.23 4.44
C ILE A 69 -2.12 16.49 4.12
N ILE A 70 -2.15 15.76 3.03
CA ILE A 70 -3.28 14.95 2.57
C ILE A 70 -2.89 13.49 2.62
N VAL A 71 -3.39 12.78 3.63
CA VAL A 71 -3.23 11.32 3.73
C VAL A 71 -4.36 10.67 2.97
N THR A 72 -4.05 9.76 2.04
CA THR A 72 -5.03 9.05 1.22
C THR A 72 -4.99 7.56 1.47
N ALA A 73 -6.15 6.94 1.61
CA ALA A 73 -6.29 5.49 1.63
C ALA A 73 -6.25 4.94 0.19
N LEU A 74 -6.02 3.65 0.04
CA LEU A 74 -6.09 2.95 -1.23
C LEU A 74 -7.35 2.07 -1.31
N PHE A 75 -7.75 1.71 -2.50
CA PHE A 75 -8.80 0.71 -2.69
C PHE A 75 -8.38 -0.62 -2.07
N GLY A 76 -9.31 -1.29 -1.43
CA GLY A 76 -9.06 -2.57 -0.77
C GLY A 76 -8.57 -2.46 0.67
N ASN A 77 -8.31 -1.26 1.22
CA ASN A 77 -7.80 -1.15 2.60
C ASN A 77 -8.87 -1.15 3.70
N GLY A 78 -10.15 -1.20 3.33
CA GLY A 78 -11.28 -1.18 4.26
C GLY A 78 -11.84 0.21 4.57
N GLN A 79 -11.12 1.29 4.26
CA GLN A 79 -11.57 2.67 4.45
C GLN A 79 -12.04 3.32 3.14
N SER A 80 -11.36 3.08 2.02
CA SER A 80 -11.87 3.32 0.66
C SER A 80 -12.73 2.14 0.20
N ALA A 81 -13.30 2.20 -1.01
CA ALA A 81 -14.03 1.10 -1.62
C ALA A 81 -13.21 -0.21 -1.53
N SER A 82 -13.79 -1.23 -0.91
CA SER A 82 -13.09 -2.45 -0.49
C SER A 82 -14.05 -3.63 -0.40
N PRO A 83 -13.58 -4.88 -0.48
CA PRO A 83 -14.43 -6.05 -0.29
C PRO A 83 -15.27 -6.02 0.99
N SER A 84 -14.70 -5.56 2.10
CA SER A 84 -15.37 -5.54 3.41
C SER A 84 -16.52 -4.51 3.52
N ASN A 85 -16.51 -3.46 2.69
CA ASN A 85 -17.56 -2.43 2.68
C ASN A 85 -18.41 -2.42 1.40
N MET A 86 -18.12 -3.33 0.47
CA MET A 86 -18.87 -3.56 -0.77
C MET A 86 -19.18 -5.06 -0.94
N PRO A 87 -19.97 -5.66 -0.06
CA PRO A 87 -20.17 -7.11 -0.01
C PRO A 87 -20.83 -7.70 -1.27
N ASP A 88 -21.56 -6.88 -2.01
CA ASP A 88 -22.25 -7.28 -3.25
C ASP A 88 -21.30 -7.27 -4.48
N LEU A 89 -20.12 -6.68 -4.37
CA LEU A 89 -19.11 -6.66 -5.42
C LEU A 89 -18.13 -7.83 -5.24
N ARG A 90 -18.51 -8.99 -5.77
CA ARG A 90 -17.71 -10.21 -5.70
C ARG A 90 -17.65 -10.89 -7.07
N PRO A 91 -16.45 -11.22 -7.55
CA PRO A 91 -15.14 -10.87 -6.98
C PRO A 91 -14.90 -9.37 -7.03
N PHE A 92 -14.14 -8.85 -6.05
CA PHE A 92 -13.70 -7.46 -6.11
C PHE A 92 -12.67 -7.33 -7.26
N PRO A 93 -12.82 -6.32 -8.15
CA PRO A 93 -11.98 -6.24 -9.34
C PRO A 93 -10.52 -5.95 -9.01
N LYS A 94 -9.61 -6.37 -9.90
CA LYS A 94 -8.19 -6.10 -9.78
C LYS A 94 -7.90 -4.61 -9.88
N VAL A 95 -7.23 -4.07 -8.87
CA VAL A 95 -6.85 -2.66 -8.76
C VAL A 95 -5.33 -2.53 -8.86
N LEU A 96 -4.85 -1.56 -9.62
CA LEU A 96 -3.43 -1.25 -9.78
C LEU A 96 -3.04 0.03 -9.01
N PHE A 97 -1.73 0.30 -8.89
CA PHE A 97 -1.25 1.61 -8.43
C PHE A 97 -1.79 2.74 -9.31
N TYR A 98 -1.88 2.50 -10.62
CA TYR A 98 -2.48 3.43 -11.58
C TYR A 98 -3.89 3.88 -11.17
N ASP A 99 -4.76 2.94 -10.82
CA ASP A 99 -6.15 3.23 -10.45
C ASP A 99 -6.24 3.99 -9.13
N ASN A 100 -5.41 3.61 -8.15
CA ASN A 100 -5.32 4.29 -6.86
C ASN A 100 -4.85 5.74 -7.03
N VAL A 101 -3.76 5.95 -7.77
CA VAL A 101 -3.19 7.29 -7.99
C VAL A 101 -4.13 8.16 -8.81
N ARG A 102 -4.85 7.60 -9.79
CA ARG A 102 -5.89 8.31 -10.52
C ARG A 102 -7.02 8.77 -9.59
N ALA A 103 -7.48 7.92 -8.70
CA ALA A 103 -8.51 8.28 -7.71
C ALA A 103 -8.03 9.36 -6.73
N GLN A 104 -6.79 9.27 -6.27
CA GLN A 104 -6.15 10.29 -5.43
C GLN A 104 -6.03 11.62 -6.17
N HIS A 105 -5.64 11.59 -7.45
CA HIS A 105 -5.54 12.80 -8.27
C HIS A 105 -6.91 13.47 -8.46
N GLU A 106 -7.98 12.71 -8.70
CA GLU A 106 -9.35 13.23 -8.78
C GLU A 106 -9.77 13.89 -7.46
N LEU A 107 -9.54 13.23 -6.32
CA LEU A 107 -9.77 13.81 -4.99
C LEU A 107 -9.05 15.15 -4.84
N ILE A 108 -7.76 15.20 -5.14
CA ILE A 108 -6.90 16.35 -4.88
C ILE A 108 -7.26 17.51 -5.83
N THR A 109 -7.47 17.22 -7.11
CA THR A 109 -7.71 18.27 -8.11
C THR A 109 -9.15 18.73 -8.18
N LYS A 110 -10.12 17.82 -8.16
CA LYS A 110 -11.53 18.15 -8.34
C LYS A 110 -12.24 18.50 -7.03
N HIS A 111 -11.95 17.76 -5.96
CA HIS A 111 -12.63 17.97 -4.69
C HIS A 111 -11.92 19.03 -3.81
N LEU A 112 -10.60 18.91 -3.67
CA LEU A 112 -9.81 19.83 -2.87
C LEU A 112 -9.33 21.09 -3.64
N GLY A 113 -9.51 21.12 -4.96
CA GLY A 113 -9.17 22.26 -5.83
C GLY A 113 -7.67 22.53 -5.98
N ILE A 114 -6.82 21.58 -5.62
CA ILE A 114 -5.36 21.72 -5.62
C ILE A 114 -4.83 21.41 -7.02
N LYS A 115 -4.03 22.31 -7.58
CA LYS A 115 -3.48 22.20 -8.93
C LYS A 115 -2.05 21.72 -8.98
N HIS A 116 -1.33 21.75 -7.85
CA HIS A 116 0.07 21.36 -7.75
C HIS A 116 0.42 20.99 -6.32
N ALA A 117 1.26 19.99 -6.12
CA ALA A 117 1.77 19.56 -4.83
C ALA A 117 3.23 19.95 -4.66
N TYR A 118 3.61 20.41 -3.47
CA TYR A 118 5.00 20.60 -3.12
C TYR A 118 5.75 19.27 -3.08
N ALA A 119 5.13 18.23 -2.52
CA ALA A 119 5.73 16.91 -2.47
C ALA A 119 4.69 15.77 -2.51
N VAL A 120 5.10 14.64 -3.06
CA VAL A 120 4.45 13.34 -2.83
C VAL A 120 5.46 12.44 -2.14
N LEU A 121 5.10 11.86 -1.01
CA LEU A 121 5.98 10.95 -0.27
C LEU A 121 5.19 9.72 0.18
N GLY A 122 5.90 8.60 0.33
CA GLY A 122 5.28 7.38 0.83
C GLY A 122 6.29 6.29 1.12
N TRP A 123 5.94 5.38 2.00
CA TRP A 123 6.77 4.25 2.36
C TRP A 123 6.11 2.92 2.00
N SER A 124 6.93 1.89 1.82
CA SER A 124 6.46 0.56 1.44
C SER A 124 5.61 0.62 0.16
N MET A 125 4.41 0.09 0.16
CA MET A 125 3.45 0.17 -0.94
C MET A 125 3.03 1.62 -1.25
N GLY A 126 3.07 2.52 -0.27
CA GLY A 126 2.91 3.96 -0.46
C GLY A 126 4.04 4.57 -1.30
N ALA A 127 5.27 4.04 -1.22
CA ALA A 127 6.36 4.44 -2.10
C ALA A 127 6.12 4.01 -3.55
N GLY A 128 5.54 2.83 -3.79
CA GLY A 128 5.10 2.42 -5.13
C GLY A 128 4.09 3.39 -5.71
N GLN A 129 3.12 3.84 -4.92
CA GLN A 129 2.18 4.88 -5.32
C GLN A 129 2.88 6.24 -5.55
N THR A 130 3.89 6.58 -4.75
CA THR A 130 4.69 7.81 -4.95
C THR A 130 5.40 7.78 -6.30
N TYR A 131 6.06 6.69 -6.68
CA TYR A 131 6.63 6.53 -8.01
C TYR A 131 5.55 6.60 -9.11
N GLN A 132 4.39 5.99 -8.87
CA GLN A 132 3.26 6.05 -9.81
C GLN A 132 2.79 7.50 -10.02
N TRP A 133 2.72 8.31 -8.96
CA TRP A 133 2.44 9.75 -9.08
C TRP A 133 3.42 10.45 -10.03
N GLY A 134 4.72 10.21 -9.85
CA GLY A 134 5.77 10.82 -10.66
C GLY A 134 5.74 10.42 -12.14
N THR A 135 5.34 9.18 -12.44
CA THR A 135 5.24 8.69 -13.82
C THR A 135 3.91 9.04 -14.49
N GLN A 136 2.82 9.07 -13.73
CA GLN A 136 1.47 9.31 -14.26
C GLN A 136 1.14 10.80 -14.38
N TYR A 137 1.66 11.62 -13.46
CA TYR A 137 1.42 13.08 -13.42
C TYR A 137 2.74 13.84 -13.21
N PRO A 138 3.70 13.76 -14.16
CA PRO A 138 5.07 14.24 -13.93
C PRO A 138 5.18 15.76 -13.64
N GLU A 139 4.19 16.56 -14.08
CA GLU A 139 4.17 18.02 -13.85
C GLU A 139 3.44 18.44 -12.56
N PHE A 140 2.91 17.47 -11.81
CA PHE A 140 2.00 17.78 -10.69
C PHE A 140 2.74 18.10 -9.38
N MET A 141 4.01 17.73 -9.24
CA MET A 141 4.74 17.93 -7.99
C MET A 141 6.19 18.36 -8.20
N ASP A 142 6.75 19.07 -7.21
CA ASP A 142 8.16 19.47 -7.21
C ASP A 142 9.08 18.35 -6.68
N LEU A 143 8.63 17.62 -5.67
CA LEU A 143 9.43 16.61 -4.97
C LEU A 143 8.73 15.26 -4.95
N LEU A 144 9.53 14.18 -5.10
CA LEU A 144 9.15 12.80 -4.85
C LEU A 144 10.05 12.20 -3.77
N ILE A 145 9.46 11.61 -2.73
CA ILE A 145 10.22 11.02 -1.62
C ILE A 145 9.69 9.61 -1.35
N PRO A 146 9.99 8.64 -2.24
CA PRO A 146 9.68 7.23 -1.99
C PRO A 146 10.72 6.63 -1.03
N PHE A 147 10.24 6.02 0.07
CA PHE A 147 11.13 5.36 1.03
C PHE A 147 10.66 3.94 1.38
N CYS A 148 11.62 3.04 1.56
CA CYS A 148 11.37 1.62 1.83
C CYS A 148 10.30 0.99 0.92
N GLY A 149 10.40 1.22 -0.41
CA GLY A 149 9.45 0.73 -1.42
C GLY A 149 10.09 0.72 -2.81
N SER A 150 9.42 0.23 -3.84
CA SER A 150 9.94 0.13 -5.21
C SER A 150 8.95 0.65 -6.25
N ALA A 151 9.46 1.08 -7.39
CA ALA A 151 8.67 1.48 -8.56
C ALA A 151 8.11 0.27 -9.33
N LYS A 152 8.74 -0.88 -9.18
CA LYS A 152 8.31 -2.16 -9.74
C LYS A 152 8.55 -3.26 -8.73
N THR A 153 7.57 -4.13 -8.56
CA THR A 153 7.68 -5.28 -7.65
C THR A 153 8.65 -6.30 -8.22
N SER A 154 9.76 -6.54 -7.50
CA SER A 154 10.77 -7.52 -7.92
C SER A 154 10.22 -8.94 -7.92
N LEU A 155 10.84 -9.84 -8.69
CA LEU A 155 10.45 -11.27 -8.70
C LEU A 155 10.59 -11.90 -7.31
N HIS A 156 11.62 -11.54 -6.55
CA HIS A 156 11.79 -12.01 -5.18
C HIS A 156 10.64 -11.56 -4.27
N ASN A 157 10.22 -10.30 -4.41
CA ASN A 157 9.09 -9.77 -3.65
C ASN A 157 7.77 -10.47 -4.03
N GLN A 158 7.58 -10.79 -5.32
CA GLN A 158 6.42 -11.57 -5.78
C GLN A 158 6.37 -12.96 -5.13
N VAL A 159 7.52 -13.65 -5.01
CA VAL A 159 7.62 -14.97 -4.33
C VAL A 159 7.24 -14.84 -2.85
N PHE A 160 7.74 -13.83 -2.16
CA PHE A 160 7.34 -13.56 -0.77
C PHE A 160 5.83 -13.34 -0.65
N LEU A 161 5.26 -12.46 -1.48
CA LEU A 161 3.83 -12.15 -1.46
C LEU A 161 2.98 -13.37 -1.80
N GLU A 162 3.45 -14.27 -2.67
CA GLU A 162 2.78 -15.53 -2.94
C GLU A 162 2.78 -16.45 -1.72
N GLY A 163 3.86 -16.49 -0.95
CA GLY A 163 3.92 -17.19 0.33
C GLY A 163 2.91 -16.66 1.36
N VAL A 164 2.80 -15.34 1.48
CA VAL A 164 1.82 -14.66 2.35
C VAL A 164 0.38 -14.96 1.93
N LYS A 165 0.10 -14.87 0.62
CA LYS A 165 -1.21 -15.22 0.06
C LYS A 165 -1.57 -16.68 0.34
N SER A 166 -0.64 -17.60 0.05
CA SER A 166 -0.85 -19.04 0.26
C SER A 166 -1.14 -19.37 1.71
N ALA A 167 -0.44 -18.74 2.67
CA ALA A 167 -0.70 -18.92 4.10
C ALA A 167 -2.13 -18.52 4.49
N LEU A 168 -2.61 -17.40 3.95
CA LEU A 168 -3.98 -16.94 4.22
C LEU A 168 -5.01 -17.87 3.60
N VAL A 169 -4.90 -18.16 2.30
CA VAL A 169 -5.95 -18.92 1.57
C VAL A 169 -5.98 -20.41 1.91
N SER A 170 -4.89 -20.95 2.46
CA SER A 170 -4.86 -22.38 2.88
C SER A 170 -5.84 -22.68 4.02
N ALA A 171 -6.28 -21.68 4.76
CA ALA A 171 -7.30 -21.86 5.80
C ALA A 171 -8.72 -22.02 5.23
N LYS A 172 -8.94 -21.68 3.95
CA LYS A 172 -10.26 -21.74 3.33
C LYS A 172 -10.64 -23.17 3.00
N GLN A 173 -11.67 -23.69 3.64
CA GLN A 173 -12.15 -25.06 3.41
C GLN A 173 -12.88 -25.15 2.06
N GLY A 174 -12.61 -26.23 1.30
CA GLY A 174 -13.30 -26.51 0.05
C GLY A 174 -12.82 -25.76 -1.19
N SER A 175 -11.83 -24.90 -1.08
CA SER A 175 -11.28 -24.20 -2.24
C SER A 175 -10.12 -25.01 -2.86
N SER A 176 -10.45 -25.94 -3.75
CA SER A 176 -9.45 -26.61 -4.61
C SER A 176 -8.92 -25.69 -5.73
N ALA A 177 -9.47 -24.50 -5.88
CA ALA A 177 -9.21 -23.63 -7.02
C ALA A 177 -8.19 -22.49 -6.76
N GLY A 178 -7.82 -22.19 -5.52
CA GLY A 178 -7.16 -20.93 -5.20
C GLY A 178 -5.63 -20.90 -5.23
N ILE A 179 -4.97 -22.07 -5.11
CA ILE A 179 -3.51 -22.09 -4.91
C ILE A 179 -2.74 -22.17 -6.24
N CYS A 180 -3.36 -22.68 -7.29
CA CYS A 180 -2.66 -23.07 -8.53
C CYS A 180 -2.71 -22.07 -9.69
N SER A 181 -3.51 -21.02 -9.63
CA SER A 181 -3.54 -20.02 -10.69
C SER A 181 -3.29 -18.62 -10.12
N GLY A 182 -2.14 -18.07 -10.41
CA GLY A 182 -1.69 -16.74 -9.93
C GLY A 182 -2.54 -15.56 -10.40
N GLN A 183 -3.75 -15.77 -10.89
CA GLN A 183 -4.53 -14.70 -11.50
C GLN A 183 -5.89 -14.40 -10.87
N ASP A 184 -6.54 -15.30 -10.13
CA ASP A 184 -7.98 -15.15 -9.91
C ASP A 184 -8.45 -15.16 -8.44
N TYR A 185 -7.60 -14.95 -7.45
CA TYR A 185 -8.08 -14.79 -6.09
C TYR A 185 -8.34 -13.32 -5.75
N ALA A 186 -9.37 -12.76 -6.32
CA ALA A 186 -9.99 -11.52 -5.87
C ALA A 186 -11.17 -11.83 -4.92
N GLY A 187 -10.87 -12.43 -3.75
CA GLY A 187 -11.90 -12.85 -2.81
C GLY A 187 -12.68 -14.09 -3.29
N GLY A 188 -12.61 -15.21 -2.57
CA GLY A 188 -13.40 -16.40 -2.91
C GLY A 188 -14.89 -16.05 -2.98
N TYR A 189 -15.64 -16.76 -3.83
CA TYR A 189 -17.07 -16.59 -3.97
C TYR A 189 -17.83 -16.86 -2.67
N GLU A 190 -17.25 -17.66 -1.78
CA GLU A 190 -17.82 -17.98 -0.49
C GLU A 190 -17.26 -17.10 0.64
N PRO A 191 -18.13 -16.59 1.53
CA PRO A 191 -17.69 -15.83 2.69
C PRO A 191 -16.75 -16.65 3.59
N TRP A 192 -15.82 -15.95 4.25
CA TRP A 192 -14.96 -16.56 5.28
C TRP A 192 -15.77 -16.92 6.53
N THR A 193 -15.66 -18.14 7.00
CA THR A 193 -16.11 -18.47 8.36
C THR A 193 -15.21 -17.79 9.39
N ALA A 194 -15.67 -17.64 10.62
CA ALA A 194 -14.89 -17.04 11.70
C ALA A 194 -13.58 -17.82 11.99
N GLU A 195 -13.64 -19.15 11.87
CA GLU A 195 -12.49 -20.03 12.07
C GLU A 195 -11.48 -19.88 10.93
N GLU A 196 -11.91 -19.96 9.67
CA GLU A 196 -11.06 -19.75 8.50
C GLU A 196 -10.37 -18.40 8.54
N LYS A 197 -11.14 -17.33 8.85
CA LYS A 197 -10.61 -15.97 8.99
C LYS A 197 -9.51 -15.90 10.04
N THR A 198 -9.77 -16.43 11.23
CA THR A 198 -8.82 -16.40 12.34
C THR A 198 -7.56 -17.20 12.00
N THR A 199 -7.73 -18.43 11.52
CA THR A 199 -6.62 -19.34 11.19
C THR A 199 -5.76 -18.76 10.06
N GLY A 200 -6.39 -18.31 8.99
CA GLY A 200 -5.69 -17.76 7.82
C GLY A 200 -4.94 -16.47 8.13
N LEU A 201 -5.56 -15.56 8.88
CA LEU A 201 -4.90 -14.30 9.25
C LEU A 201 -3.73 -14.53 10.21
N LYS A 202 -3.85 -15.45 11.17
CA LYS A 202 -2.71 -15.84 12.02
C LYS A 202 -1.56 -16.42 11.23
N ALA A 203 -1.85 -17.32 10.28
CA ALA A 203 -0.84 -17.90 9.38
C ALA A 203 -0.15 -16.81 8.54
N LEU A 204 -0.94 -15.88 7.96
CA LEU A 204 -0.43 -14.72 7.24
C LEU A 204 0.53 -13.89 8.11
N GLY A 205 0.13 -13.54 9.33
CA GLY A 205 0.94 -12.75 10.26
C GLY A 205 2.28 -13.42 10.58
N ARG A 206 2.28 -14.75 10.80
CA ARG A 206 3.50 -15.53 11.08
C ARG A 206 4.45 -15.58 9.89
N VAL A 207 3.94 -15.76 8.67
CA VAL A 207 4.77 -15.71 7.45
C VAL A 207 5.31 -14.29 7.24
N TYR A 208 4.47 -13.28 7.44
CA TYR A 208 4.86 -11.88 7.29
C TYR A 208 5.96 -11.46 8.29
N ALA A 209 5.96 -12.04 9.49
CA ALA A 209 6.94 -11.78 10.55
C ALA A 209 8.39 -11.99 10.09
N GLY A 210 8.63 -13.01 9.26
CA GLY A 210 9.98 -13.32 8.74
C GLY A 210 10.53 -12.25 7.78
N TRP A 211 9.70 -11.36 7.29
CA TRP A 211 10.05 -10.32 6.32
C TRP A 211 9.93 -8.89 6.89
N GLY A 212 9.01 -8.68 7.86
CA GLY A 212 8.70 -7.36 8.41
C GLY A 212 9.83 -6.70 9.19
N PHE A 213 10.74 -7.51 9.72
CA PHE A 213 11.92 -7.04 10.44
C PHE A 213 13.18 -7.74 9.92
N SER A 214 14.32 -7.06 10.04
CA SER A 214 15.59 -7.59 9.57
C SER A 214 16.06 -8.78 10.41
N GLN A 215 16.98 -9.59 9.84
CA GLN A 215 17.64 -10.65 10.60
C GLN A 215 18.39 -10.10 11.84
N ALA A 216 18.94 -8.88 11.72
CA ALA A 216 19.60 -8.23 12.85
C ALA A 216 18.63 -7.92 14.00
N PHE A 217 17.41 -7.50 13.67
CA PHE A 217 16.35 -7.26 14.66
C PHE A 217 16.10 -8.49 15.52
N TYR A 218 15.92 -9.67 14.91
CA TYR A 218 15.70 -10.92 15.64
C TYR A 218 16.93 -11.38 16.39
N ARG A 219 18.12 -11.34 15.77
CA ARG A 219 19.38 -11.75 16.39
C ARG A 219 19.73 -10.92 17.62
N GLN A 220 19.42 -9.61 17.59
CA GLN A 220 19.68 -8.69 18.69
C GLN A 220 18.51 -8.61 19.68
N LYS A 221 17.46 -9.41 19.46
CA LYS A 221 16.26 -9.45 20.32
C LYS A 221 15.64 -8.06 20.53
N LEU A 222 15.56 -7.24 19.47
CA LEU A 222 15.00 -5.89 19.60
C LEU A 222 13.49 -5.92 19.91
N TYR A 223 12.81 -7.03 19.68
CA TYR A 223 11.44 -7.23 20.16
C TYR A 223 11.34 -7.22 21.69
N GLU A 224 12.40 -7.66 22.42
CA GLU A 224 12.47 -7.55 23.87
C GLU A 224 12.93 -6.14 24.29
N THR A 225 14.09 -5.71 23.80
CA THR A 225 14.80 -4.53 24.32
C THR A 225 14.25 -3.21 23.84
N ALA A 226 13.70 -3.13 22.62
CA ALA A 226 13.18 -1.91 22.04
C ALA A 226 11.65 -1.85 22.03
N LEU A 227 10.96 -3.01 21.89
CA LEU A 227 9.50 -3.05 21.81
C LEU A 227 8.84 -3.56 23.10
N GLY A 228 9.60 -4.14 24.04
CA GLY A 228 9.10 -4.51 25.36
C GLY A 228 8.33 -5.83 25.44
N PHE A 229 8.41 -6.69 24.41
CA PHE A 229 7.83 -8.03 24.47
C PHE A 229 8.69 -8.96 25.33
N LYS A 230 8.05 -9.89 26.02
CA LYS A 230 8.68 -10.78 26.97
C LYS A 230 9.70 -11.73 26.31
N ASP A 231 9.30 -12.32 25.20
CA ASP A 231 10.07 -13.29 24.43
C ASP A 231 9.58 -13.33 22.98
N LEU A 232 10.15 -14.22 22.16
CA LEU A 232 9.76 -14.35 20.74
C LEU A 232 8.31 -14.82 20.57
N ASP A 233 7.82 -15.73 21.41
CA ASP A 233 6.44 -16.23 21.32
C ASP A 233 5.44 -15.13 21.67
N ASP A 234 5.72 -14.34 22.69
CA ASP A 234 4.93 -13.16 23.05
C ASP A 234 4.87 -12.15 21.88
N PHE A 235 6.02 -11.88 21.25
CA PHE A 235 6.08 -11.01 20.06
C PHE A 235 5.29 -11.59 18.88
N MET A 236 5.39 -12.89 18.60
CA MET A 236 4.64 -13.53 17.51
C MET A 236 3.14 -13.48 17.73
N VAL A 237 2.68 -13.66 18.97
CA VAL A 237 1.23 -13.67 19.29
C VAL A 237 0.70 -12.25 19.44
N ASN A 238 1.33 -11.43 20.27
CA ASN A 238 0.77 -10.14 20.68
C ASN A 238 1.14 -8.97 19.74
N PHE A 239 2.06 -9.19 18.79
CA PHE A 239 2.32 -8.24 17.71
C PHE A 239 1.81 -8.78 16.37
N TRP A 240 2.34 -9.89 15.86
CA TRP A 240 2.07 -10.33 14.50
C TRP A 240 0.68 -10.95 14.30
N GLU A 241 0.25 -11.86 15.17
CA GLU A 241 -1.11 -12.40 15.10
C GLU A 241 -2.15 -11.34 15.46
N ALA A 242 -1.88 -10.50 16.46
CA ALA A 242 -2.78 -9.41 16.83
C ALA A 242 -2.95 -8.40 15.69
N TRP A 243 -1.86 -8.03 15.02
CA TRP A 243 -1.91 -7.17 13.84
C TRP A 243 -2.73 -7.80 12.71
N SER A 244 -2.43 -9.03 12.34
CA SER A 244 -3.08 -9.67 11.20
C SER A 244 -4.55 -9.97 11.45
N THR A 245 -4.91 -10.45 12.64
CA THR A 245 -6.31 -10.76 13.01
C THR A 245 -7.19 -9.52 13.14
N SER A 246 -6.62 -8.32 13.25
CA SER A 246 -7.36 -7.06 13.18
C SER A 246 -7.82 -6.69 11.76
N LYS A 247 -7.40 -7.43 10.74
CA LYS A 247 -7.64 -7.11 9.33
C LYS A 247 -8.79 -7.95 8.76
N ASP A 248 -9.26 -7.54 7.58
CA ASP A 248 -10.18 -8.32 6.78
C ASP A 248 -9.40 -9.14 5.74
N PRO A 249 -9.64 -10.44 5.59
CA PRO A 249 -8.85 -11.29 4.69
C PRO A 249 -9.00 -10.92 3.21
N ASP A 250 -10.19 -10.56 2.75
CA ASP A 250 -10.42 -10.18 1.35
C ASP A 250 -9.76 -8.83 1.05
N ASN A 251 -9.81 -7.88 1.98
CA ASN A 251 -9.08 -6.62 1.86
C ASN A 251 -7.55 -6.85 1.75
N MET A 252 -7.02 -7.75 2.58
CA MET A 252 -5.59 -8.09 2.52
C MET A 252 -5.20 -8.70 1.18
N LEU A 253 -6.04 -9.56 0.61
CA LEU A 253 -5.79 -10.20 -0.69
C LEU A 253 -5.84 -9.19 -1.85
N VAL A 254 -6.80 -8.27 -1.86
CA VAL A 254 -6.90 -7.23 -2.90
C VAL A 254 -5.68 -6.31 -2.89
N MET A 255 -5.26 -5.83 -1.72
CA MET A 255 -4.06 -5.00 -1.61
C MET A 255 -2.78 -5.75 -1.97
N LEU A 256 -2.70 -7.05 -1.61
CA LEU A 256 -1.58 -7.92 -1.97
C LEU A 256 -1.48 -8.08 -3.50
N GLN A 257 -2.60 -8.29 -4.18
CA GLN A 257 -2.67 -8.36 -5.63
C GLN A 257 -2.23 -7.04 -6.29
N THR A 258 -2.66 -5.90 -5.74
CA THR A 258 -2.21 -4.57 -6.18
C THR A 258 -0.69 -4.45 -6.06
N TRP A 259 -0.10 -4.91 -4.97
CA TRP A 259 1.34 -4.89 -4.76
C TRP A 259 2.08 -5.85 -5.71
N GLN A 260 1.61 -7.09 -5.86
CA GLN A 260 2.20 -8.04 -6.81
C GLN A 260 2.23 -7.51 -8.25
N ALA A 261 1.16 -6.80 -8.65
CA ALA A 261 1.05 -6.19 -9.98
C ALA A 261 1.77 -4.83 -10.11
N GLY A 262 2.44 -4.37 -9.07
CA GLY A 262 3.09 -3.06 -9.03
C GLY A 262 4.18 -2.91 -10.09
N ASP A 263 3.92 -2.09 -11.11
CA ASP A 263 4.85 -1.70 -12.17
C ASP A 263 4.40 -0.35 -12.74
N VAL A 264 5.13 0.72 -12.42
CA VAL A 264 4.78 2.07 -12.87
C VAL A 264 5.02 2.30 -14.36
N SER A 265 5.69 1.38 -15.04
CA SER A 265 5.88 1.42 -16.49
C SER A 265 4.70 0.83 -17.27
N ASN A 266 3.83 0.06 -16.61
CA ASN A 266 2.66 -0.57 -17.25
C ASN A 266 1.55 0.46 -17.49
N GLN A 267 1.86 1.49 -18.26
CA GLN A 267 0.92 2.54 -18.69
C GLN A 267 1.46 3.31 -19.89
N GLU A 268 0.58 4.00 -20.61
CA GLU A 268 1.00 4.98 -21.62
C GLU A 268 1.72 6.18 -20.95
N PRO A 269 2.76 6.74 -21.57
CA PRO A 269 3.34 6.35 -22.87
C PRO A 269 4.43 5.28 -22.78
N TYR A 270 4.65 4.69 -21.60
CA TYR A 270 5.82 3.83 -21.31
C TYR A 270 5.66 2.39 -21.80
N ASN A 271 4.44 1.84 -21.82
CA ASN A 271 4.10 0.51 -22.37
C ASN A 271 5.00 -0.63 -21.92
N GLY A 272 5.40 -0.64 -20.62
CA GLY A 272 6.28 -1.63 -20.02
C GLY A 272 7.78 -1.29 -20.08
N ASP A 273 8.17 -0.20 -20.76
CA ASP A 273 9.55 0.31 -20.72
C ASP A 273 9.83 1.01 -19.39
N PHE A 274 10.42 0.26 -18.46
CA PHE A 274 10.71 0.74 -17.12
C PHE A 274 11.75 1.88 -17.09
N LYS A 275 12.75 1.82 -17.99
CA LYS A 275 13.76 2.88 -18.09
C LYS A 275 13.11 4.19 -18.55
N LEU A 276 12.27 4.11 -19.56
CA LEU A 276 11.53 5.27 -20.06
C LEU A 276 10.61 5.85 -18.99
N ALA A 277 9.94 5.00 -18.20
CA ALA A 277 9.09 5.45 -17.10
C ALA A 277 9.89 6.21 -16.03
N MET A 278 11.06 5.70 -15.64
CA MET A 278 11.92 6.40 -14.68
C MET A 278 12.45 7.74 -15.24
N GLN A 279 12.79 7.80 -16.51
CA GLN A 279 13.19 9.04 -17.18
C GLN A 279 12.05 10.05 -17.35
N GLY A 280 10.81 9.58 -17.33
CA GLY A 280 9.61 10.43 -17.38
C GLY A 280 9.34 11.23 -16.13
N ILE A 281 9.94 10.86 -14.99
CA ILE A 281 9.78 11.58 -13.72
C ILE A 281 10.53 12.93 -13.81
N LYS A 282 9.80 14.05 -13.63
CA LYS A 282 10.36 15.41 -13.67
C LYS A 282 10.65 15.97 -12.30
N ALA A 283 9.93 15.51 -11.29
CA ALA A 283 10.10 15.95 -9.92
C ALA A 283 11.51 15.62 -9.39
N LYS A 284 12.08 16.48 -8.58
CA LYS A 284 13.31 16.17 -7.85
C LYS A 284 13.05 15.01 -6.90
N THR A 285 13.78 13.92 -7.07
CA THR A 285 13.49 12.67 -6.38
C THR A 285 14.55 12.34 -5.32
N MET A 286 14.11 12.08 -4.08
CA MET A 286 14.95 11.57 -3.00
C MET A 286 14.51 10.13 -2.69
N VAL A 287 15.30 9.15 -3.10
CA VAL A 287 15.05 7.73 -2.80
C VAL A 287 15.72 7.35 -1.49
N MET A 288 14.95 6.82 -0.55
CA MET A 288 15.43 6.45 0.78
C MET A 288 15.25 4.93 1.01
N PRO A 289 16.22 4.09 0.62
CA PRO A 289 16.17 2.64 0.88
C PRO A 289 16.60 2.31 2.30
N GLY A 290 15.99 1.27 2.88
CA GLY A 290 16.47 0.66 4.11
C GLY A 290 17.67 -0.27 3.84
N ARG A 291 18.76 -0.10 4.56
CA ARG A 291 19.98 -0.95 4.39
C ARG A 291 19.71 -2.43 4.70
N THR A 292 18.83 -2.71 5.64
CA THR A 292 18.51 -4.06 6.10
C THR A 292 17.09 -4.49 5.71
N ASP A 293 16.50 -3.78 4.77
CA ASP A 293 15.16 -4.06 4.26
C ASP A 293 15.14 -5.38 3.50
N LEU A 294 14.30 -6.32 3.93
CA LEU A 294 14.16 -7.64 3.29
C LEU A 294 13.13 -7.63 2.15
N TYR A 295 12.18 -6.67 2.16
CA TYR A 295 11.20 -6.54 1.09
C TYR A 295 11.77 -5.83 -0.13
N PHE A 296 12.53 -4.77 0.12
CA PHE A 296 13.03 -3.84 -0.88
C PHE A 296 14.54 -3.67 -0.71
N PRO A 297 15.34 -4.70 -1.03
CA PRO A 297 16.78 -4.68 -0.84
C PRO A 297 17.40 -3.48 -1.55
N TYR A 298 18.30 -2.81 -0.88
CA TYR A 298 18.94 -1.61 -1.40
C TYR A 298 19.73 -1.87 -2.69
N VAL A 299 20.26 -3.08 -2.87
CA VAL A 299 21.01 -3.51 -4.05
C VAL A 299 20.16 -3.48 -5.31
N ASP A 300 18.89 -3.87 -5.22
CA ASP A 300 17.96 -3.85 -6.36
C ASP A 300 17.67 -2.42 -6.85
N ARG A 301 17.94 -1.41 -6.02
CA ARG A 301 17.73 0.01 -6.35
C ARG A 301 18.97 0.68 -6.92
N ALA A 302 20.16 0.22 -6.57
CA ALA A 302 21.39 0.72 -7.16
C ALA A 302 21.41 0.53 -8.68
N VAL A 303 20.72 -0.51 -9.18
CA VAL A 303 20.56 -0.78 -10.62
C VAL A 303 19.60 0.20 -11.30
N ILE A 304 18.60 0.73 -10.57
CA ILE A 304 17.61 1.68 -11.12
C ILE A 304 18.23 3.06 -11.37
N PHE A 305 19.25 3.43 -10.60
CA PHE A 305 19.89 4.75 -10.66
C PHE A 305 21.32 4.70 -11.18
N SER A 306 21.82 3.53 -11.60
CA SER A 306 23.13 3.45 -12.26
C SER A 306 23.03 4.03 -13.69
N PRO A 307 23.84 5.01 -14.05
CA PRO A 307 23.87 5.58 -15.39
C PRO A 307 24.65 4.65 -16.34
N TYR A 308 24.13 3.46 -16.64
CA TYR A 308 24.65 2.62 -17.72
C TYR A 308 23.60 2.46 -18.81
#